data_fa5c7c3060011556d69e9d8813ce978f
#
_entry.id   fa5c7c3060011556d69e9d8813ce978f
#
_cell.length_a   1.000
_cell.length_b   1.000
_cell.length_c   1.000
_cell.angle_alpha   90.00
_cell.angle_beta   90.00
_cell.angle_gamma   90.00
#
_symmetry.space_group_name_H-M   'P 1'
#
loop_
_entity.id
_entity.type
_entity.pdbx_description
1 polymer ?
#
loop_
_entity_poly.entity_id
_entity_poly.type
_entity_poly.pdbx_seq_one_letter_code
_entity_poly.pdbx_strand_id
1 'polypeptide(L)'
;MQGAVFVVLGVIACGRPNARKSSSELSGQQLAERYCQSCHLLPVPSQLARETWERWMLPRMARRLGVRDVTWPANQEPVEGGEGGRRIREAGVYPDTPRISRADWDKLAAYFLKEAPESLPHAATPPVTVGLPGFRVRLPDFQIKSPMVTLVHVDSAHRRIYVGDATPGHSTLSVLDSRGHAGKIFPIPSPVSHLQLFGDTLGVLLMGKLEPHDAALGTLGLISAWRPGANPTIAWRIDSLQRPVYASYADLNGDGIADVVVSEFGNLTGSLTWYERLSGGSRRHVLTPQPGALTTIVGDFDGDGRPDILALTAQGDEGISLFHGQPSGNFSREVLLRFPPSYGSTSLQLVDMNCDGYPDIVYTNGDAGDYPGPPKPYHGIRIFLNDGHWHFTEKYFFPMPGAMKAIARDFDGDGNVDIAAISFFTDDTRRAPLPFVYLQNMGDLHFTARTFAAADRGRWLVMDAGDIDGDGDDDIVLGSFAQPDAQPDPRQLSARWHQPGAPTVIILENILDTSGTARDHEQGCGLTRRRKRDS
;
A
#
# COMPACT_ATOMS: atom_id res chain seq x y z
N MET A 1 36.63 -21.55 -67.46
CA MET A 1 37.33 -21.90 -66.24
C MET A 1 36.26 -21.97 -65.13
N GLN A 2 35.95 -23.21 -64.73
CA GLN A 2 34.90 -23.53 -63.78
C GLN A 2 35.51 -23.42 -62.37
N GLY A 3 34.87 -22.59 -61.48
CA GLY A 3 35.21 -22.50 -60.06
C GLY A 3 34.14 -23.24 -59.25
N ALA A 4 34.55 -24.32 -58.60
CA ALA A 4 33.68 -25.15 -57.76
C ALA A 4 33.42 -24.45 -56.41
N VAL A 5 32.13 -24.33 -56.05
CA VAL A 5 31.70 -23.89 -54.71
C VAL A 5 31.53 -25.13 -53.84
N PHE A 6 32.36 -25.24 -52.81
CA PHE A 6 32.16 -26.23 -51.74
C PHE A 6 31.11 -25.75 -50.73
N VAL A 7 29.94 -26.42 -50.71
CA VAL A 7 28.96 -26.28 -49.64
C VAL A 7 29.32 -27.20 -48.51
N VAL A 8 29.74 -26.62 -47.37
CA VAL A 8 29.94 -27.38 -46.13
C VAL A 8 28.56 -27.47 -45.43
N LEU A 9 27.97 -28.66 -45.48
CA LEU A 9 26.81 -29.04 -44.68
C LEU A 9 27.22 -29.22 -43.25
N GLY A 10 26.99 -28.18 -42.43
CA GLY A 10 27.06 -28.28 -40.96
C GLY A 10 25.88 -29.10 -40.44
N VAL A 11 26.15 -30.28 -39.93
CA VAL A 11 25.18 -31.11 -39.20
C VAL A 11 24.88 -30.42 -37.86
N ILE A 12 23.77 -29.71 -37.79
CA ILE A 12 23.21 -29.23 -36.52
C ILE A 12 22.66 -30.45 -35.79
N ALA A 13 23.38 -30.91 -34.78
CA ALA A 13 22.86 -31.87 -33.82
C ALA A 13 21.64 -31.26 -33.09
N CYS A 14 20.44 -31.65 -33.49
CA CYS A 14 19.24 -31.41 -32.73
C CYS A 14 19.39 -32.07 -31.35
N GLY A 15 19.68 -31.27 -30.34
CA GLY A 15 19.56 -31.68 -28.93
C GLY A 15 18.14 -32.21 -28.74
N ARG A 16 18.03 -33.44 -28.22
CA ARG A 16 16.73 -34.03 -27.85
C ARG A 16 16.03 -33.08 -26.91
N PRO A 17 14.75 -32.73 -27.11
CA PRO A 17 13.99 -31.96 -26.15
C PRO A 17 14.00 -32.76 -24.83
N ASN A 18 14.43 -32.15 -23.74
CA ASN A 18 14.32 -32.71 -22.40
C ASN A 18 12.86 -33.18 -22.22
N ALA A 19 12.65 -34.49 -22.13
CA ALA A 19 11.34 -35.05 -21.86
C ALA A 19 10.82 -34.39 -20.58
N ARG A 20 9.69 -33.68 -20.64
CA ARG A 20 9.03 -33.14 -19.45
C ARG A 20 8.75 -34.33 -18.52
N LYS A 21 9.43 -34.36 -17.37
CA LYS A 21 9.18 -35.39 -16.35
C LYS A 21 7.67 -35.47 -16.07
N SER A 22 7.13 -36.68 -15.92
CA SER A 22 5.76 -36.87 -15.48
C SER A 22 5.59 -36.24 -14.09
N SER A 23 4.42 -35.74 -13.74
CA SER A 23 4.18 -35.11 -12.43
C SER A 23 4.49 -36.07 -11.26
N SER A 24 4.32 -37.36 -11.46
CA SER A 24 4.64 -38.40 -10.46
C SER A 24 6.11 -38.52 -10.09
N GLU A 25 7.02 -38.00 -10.94
CA GLU A 25 8.48 -38.00 -10.73
C GLU A 25 9.01 -36.73 -10.08
N LEU A 26 8.18 -35.70 -9.92
CA LEU A 26 8.60 -34.41 -9.35
C LEU A 26 8.66 -34.47 -7.81
N SER A 27 9.69 -33.80 -7.27
CA SER A 27 9.76 -33.55 -5.82
C SER A 27 8.72 -32.49 -5.39
N GLY A 28 8.46 -32.39 -4.07
CA GLY A 28 7.56 -31.36 -3.52
C GLY A 28 8.02 -29.93 -3.87
N GLN A 29 9.32 -29.66 -3.85
CA GLN A 29 9.91 -28.39 -4.27
C GLN A 29 9.64 -28.10 -5.76
N GLN A 30 9.90 -29.06 -6.64
CA GLN A 30 9.66 -28.90 -8.08
C GLN A 30 8.17 -28.72 -8.40
N LEU A 31 7.29 -29.33 -7.61
CA LEU A 31 5.84 -29.10 -7.69
C LEU A 31 5.48 -27.68 -7.24
N ALA A 32 6.08 -27.17 -6.17
CA ALA A 32 5.89 -25.79 -5.73
C ALA A 32 6.36 -24.78 -6.80
N GLU A 33 7.54 -24.98 -7.36
CA GLU A 33 8.05 -24.18 -8.49
C GLU A 33 7.09 -24.19 -9.68
N ARG A 34 6.52 -25.33 -10.01
CA ARG A 34 5.61 -25.47 -11.15
C ARG A 34 4.25 -24.83 -10.94
N TYR A 35 3.66 -24.96 -9.75
CA TYR A 35 2.28 -24.56 -9.49
C TYR A 35 2.16 -23.22 -8.78
N CYS A 36 3.04 -22.90 -7.80
CA CYS A 36 2.94 -21.65 -7.06
C CYS A 36 3.43 -20.44 -7.86
N GLN A 37 4.50 -20.59 -8.66
CA GLN A 37 5.02 -19.50 -9.50
C GLN A 37 4.08 -19.06 -10.63
N SER A 38 3.03 -19.81 -10.91
CA SER A 38 2.08 -19.46 -11.96
C SER A 38 1.22 -18.23 -11.64
N CYS A 39 1.15 -17.83 -10.35
CA CYS A 39 0.28 -16.74 -9.91
C CYS A 39 1.04 -15.62 -9.16
N HIS A 40 2.14 -15.93 -8.51
CA HIS A 40 2.93 -14.97 -7.72
C HIS A 40 4.38 -15.45 -7.58
N LEU A 41 5.24 -14.61 -7.00
CA LEU A 41 6.61 -15.03 -6.66
C LEU A 41 6.56 -16.27 -5.75
N LEU A 42 7.44 -17.26 -6.01
CA LEU A 42 7.48 -18.49 -5.21
C LEU A 42 7.71 -18.15 -3.74
N PRO A 43 6.78 -18.48 -2.83
CA PRO A 43 7.01 -18.27 -1.41
C PRO A 43 8.05 -19.25 -0.89
N VAL A 44 8.95 -18.76 -0.05
CA VAL A 44 9.96 -19.59 0.60
C VAL A 44 9.39 -20.16 1.89
N PRO A 45 9.49 -21.48 2.15
CA PRO A 45 8.93 -22.10 3.37
C PRO A 45 9.35 -21.41 4.68
N SER A 46 10.59 -20.90 4.75
CA SER A 46 11.11 -20.20 5.94
C SER A 46 10.49 -18.82 6.22
N GLN A 47 9.66 -18.30 5.32
CA GLN A 47 8.98 -17.00 5.53
C GLN A 47 7.83 -17.05 6.54
N LEU A 48 7.25 -18.22 6.76
CA LEU A 48 6.15 -18.41 7.72
C LEU A 48 6.46 -19.58 8.64
N ALA A 49 5.93 -19.52 9.87
CA ALA A 49 5.99 -20.64 10.80
C ALA A 49 5.21 -21.84 10.25
N ARG A 50 5.61 -23.07 10.62
CA ARG A 50 4.98 -24.33 10.17
C ARG A 50 3.48 -24.33 10.43
N GLU A 51 3.05 -23.92 11.63
CA GLU A 51 1.63 -23.84 11.98
C GLU A 51 0.86 -22.91 11.04
N THR A 52 1.45 -21.79 10.61
CA THR A 52 0.83 -20.84 9.67
C THR A 52 0.65 -21.47 8.29
N TRP A 53 1.67 -22.22 7.81
CA TRP A 53 1.54 -22.98 6.56
C TRP A 53 0.44 -24.03 6.66
N GLU A 54 0.46 -24.85 7.71
CA GLU A 54 -0.45 -25.97 7.87
C GLU A 54 -1.92 -25.55 8.01
N ARG A 55 -2.18 -24.56 8.87
CA ARG A 55 -3.55 -24.17 9.21
C ARG A 55 -4.16 -23.18 8.26
N TRP A 56 -3.33 -22.34 7.60
CA TRP A 56 -3.85 -21.16 6.89
C TRP A 56 -3.49 -21.15 5.42
N MET A 57 -2.20 -21.22 5.08
CA MET A 57 -1.77 -20.94 3.71
C MET A 57 -1.97 -22.14 2.78
N LEU A 58 -1.55 -23.33 3.19
CA LEU A 58 -1.71 -24.52 2.34
C LEU A 58 -3.18 -24.84 2.05
N PRO A 59 -4.11 -24.82 3.02
CA PRO A 59 -5.54 -24.99 2.72
C PRO A 59 -6.08 -23.97 1.71
N ARG A 60 -5.71 -22.69 1.82
CA ARG A 60 -6.12 -21.64 0.86
C ARG A 60 -5.59 -21.92 -0.54
N MET A 61 -4.29 -22.26 -0.66
CA MET A 61 -3.67 -22.55 -1.95
C MET A 61 -4.25 -23.82 -2.57
N ALA A 62 -4.56 -24.85 -1.77
CA ALA A 62 -5.24 -26.06 -2.25
C ALA A 62 -6.54 -25.72 -2.98
N ARG A 63 -7.40 -24.89 -2.38
CA ARG A 63 -8.67 -24.47 -3.00
C ARG A 63 -8.46 -23.68 -4.31
N ARG A 64 -7.45 -22.80 -4.36
CA ARG A 64 -7.10 -22.07 -5.58
C ARG A 64 -6.57 -22.97 -6.69
N LEU A 65 -6.05 -24.15 -6.33
CA LEU A 65 -5.66 -25.20 -7.27
C LEU A 65 -6.75 -26.23 -7.52
N GLY A 66 -7.96 -26.05 -6.97
CA GLY A 66 -9.13 -26.94 -7.14
C GLY A 66 -9.10 -28.20 -6.28
N VAL A 67 -8.17 -28.30 -5.31
CA VAL A 67 -8.14 -29.42 -4.35
C VAL A 67 -9.11 -29.11 -3.20
N ARG A 68 -10.20 -29.89 -3.09
CA ARG A 68 -11.32 -29.60 -2.18
C ARG A 68 -11.31 -30.40 -0.86
N ASP A 69 -10.56 -31.51 -0.81
CA ASP A 69 -10.54 -32.44 0.32
C ASP A 69 -9.56 -32.05 1.44
N VAL A 70 -9.28 -30.76 1.59
CA VAL A 70 -8.40 -30.25 2.65
C VAL A 70 -9.23 -29.65 3.77
N THR A 71 -8.84 -29.92 5.02
CA THR A 71 -9.47 -29.34 6.19
C THR A 71 -9.29 -27.83 6.17
N TRP A 72 -10.40 -27.12 6.23
CA TRP A 72 -10.41 -25.66 6.24
C TRP A 72 -10.74 -25.16 7.64
N PRO A 73 -10.01 -24.20 8.21
CA PRO A 73 -10.44 -23.54 9.44
C PRO A 73 -11.82 -22.89 9.23
N ALA A 74 -12.79 -23.21 10.08
CA ALA A 74 -14.20 -22.87 9.90
C ALA A 74 -14.51 -21.37 9.72
N ASN A 75 -13.58 -20.48 10.07
CA ASN A 75 -13.78 -19.02 10.11
C ASN A 75 -13.13 -18.26 8.96
N GLN A 76 -12.67 -18.93 7.89
CA GLN A 76 -11.87 -18.27 6.87
C GLN A 76 -12.39 -18.45 5.45
N GLU A 77 -12.42 -17.32 4.75
CA GLU A 77 -12.99 -17.13 3.42
C GLU A 77 -14.40 -17.71 3.34
N PRO A 78 -15.40 -17.10 4.00
CA PRO A 78 -16.76 -17.47 3.76
C PRO A 78 -17.02 -17.39 2.26
N VAL A 79 -17.68 -18.38 1.70
CA VAL A 79 -18.15 -18.29 0.31
C VAL A 79 -19.11 -17.11 0.27
N GLU A 80 -18.66 -15.99 -0.24
CA GLU A 80 -19.48 -14.80 -0.35
C GLU A 80 -20.70 -15.12 -1.23
N GLY A 81 -21.89 -14.79 -0.74
CA GLY A 81 -23.13 -14.90 -1.49
C GLY A 81 -23.37 -13.69 -2.40
N GLY A 82 -24.50 -13.67 -3.09
CA GLY A 82 -24.94 -12.53 -3.86
C GLY A 82 -23.97 -12.14 -5.00
N GLU A 83 -23.78 -10.83 -5.17
CA GLU A 83 -22.96 -10.28 -6.27
C GLU A 83 -21.47 -10.66 -6.12
N GLY A 84 -20.89 -10.53 -4.94
CA GLY A 84 -19.48 -10.88 -4.71
C GLY A 84 -19.21 -12.35 -5.01
N GLY A 85 -20.04 -13.25 -4.52
CA GLY A 85 -19.92 -14.68 -4.84
C GLY A 85 -20.06 -15.00 -6.32
N ARG A 86 -20.89 -14.26 -7.05
CA ARG A 86 -20.99 -14.39 -8.51
C ARG A 86 -19.67 -13.97 -9.18
N ARG A 87 -19.11 -12.82 -8.82
CA ARG A 87 -17.81 -12.32 -9.34
C ARG A 87 -16.68 -13.31 -9.09
N ILE A 88 -16.59 -13.88 -7.89
CA ILE A 88 -15.57 -14.90 -7.54
C ILE A 88 -15.68 -16.13 -8.48
N ARG A 89 -16.90 -16.60 -8.77
CA ARG A 89 -17.12 -17.73 -9.67
C ARG A 89 -16.77 -17.36 -11.12
N GLU A 90 -17.22 -16.21 -11.60
CA GLU A 90 -16.94 -15.74 -12.95
C GLU A 90 -15.44 -15.53 -13.19
N ALA A 91 -14.70 -15.07 -12.19
CA ALA A 91 -13.25 -14.92 -12.23
C ALA A 91 -12.50 -16.27 -12.13
N GLY A 92 -13.19 -17.38 -11.84
CA GLY A 92 -12.57 -18.71 -11.73
C GLY A 92 -11.55 -18.82 -10.59
N VAL A 93 -11.73 -18.04 -9.52
CA VAL A 93 -10.81 -18.02 -8.35
C VAL A 93 -10.63 -19.43 -7.77
N TYR A 94 -11.70 -20.20 -7.73
CA TYR A 94 -11.72 -21.58 -7.25
C TYR A 94 -12.14 -22.50 -8.40
N PRO A 95 -11.19 -23.09 -9.15
CA PRO A 95 -11.53 -23.91 -10.30
C PRO A 95 -12.29 -25.19 -9.90
N ASP A 96 -13.27 -25.58 -10.72
CA ASP A 96 -14.04 -26.80 -10.50
C ASP A 96 -13.23 -28.07 -10.77
N THR A 97 -12.29 -27.99 -11.70
CA THR A 97 -11.37 -29.08 -12.04
C THR A 97 -10.03 -28.84 -11.36
N PRO A 98 -9.53 -29.80 -10.57
CA PRO A 98 -8.22 -29.68 -9.94
C PRO A 98 -7.09 -29.48 -10.98
N ARG A 99 -6.24 -28.46 -10.74
CA ARG A 99 -5.06 -28.18 -11.56
C ARG A 99 -3.86 -29.06 -11.20
N ILE A 100 -3.91 -29.69 -10.01
CA ILE A 100 -2.89 -30.58 -9.44
C ILE A 100 -3.56 -31.85 -8.93
N SER A 101 -2.91 -33.01 -9.07
CA SER A 101 -3.42 -34.25 -8.47
C SER A 101 -3.32 -34.18 -6.94
N ARG A 102 -4.20 -34.94 -6.23
CA ARG A 102 -4.14 -35.02 -4.78
C ARG A 102 -2.76 -35.50 -4.28
N ALA A 103 -2.20 -36.53 -4.91
CA ALA A 103 -0.89 -37.08 -4.53
C ALA A 103 0.25 -36.07 -4.72
N ASP A 104 0.20 -35.27 -5.78
CA ASP A 104 1.22 -34.22 -6.00
C ASP A 104 1.01 -33.05 -5.03
N TRP A 105 -0.23 -32.71 -4.71
CA TRP A 105 -0.53 -31.71 -3.68
C TRP A 105 0.04 -32.13 -2.32
N ASP A 106 -0.16 -33.39 -1.92
CA ASP A 106 0.33 -33.91 -0.63
C ASP A 106 1.87 -33.86 -0.56
N LYS A 107 2.58 -34.15 -1.66
CA LYS A 107 4.05 -33.98 -1.76
C LYS A 107 4.49 -32.51 -1.63
N LEU A 108 3.75 -31.62 -2.30
CA LEU A 108 4.00 -30.18 -2.24
C LEU A 108 3.80 -29.65 -0.81
N ALA A 109 2.69 -30.00 -0.18
CA ALA A 109 2.39 -29.60 1.19
C ALA A 109 3.42 -30.16 2.18
N ALA A 110 3.81 -31.43 2.04
CA ALA A 110 4.85 -32.03 2.86
C ALA A 110 6.20 -31.32 2.73
N TYR A 111 6.56 -30.83 1.54
CA TYR A 111 7.77 -30.02 1.35
C TYR A 111 7.71 -28.73 2.19
N PHE A 112 6.63 -27.94 2.10
CA PHE A 112 6.50 -26.73 2.90
C PHE A 112 6.55 -27.01 4.39
N LEU A 113 5.82 -28.01 4.87
CA LEU A 113 5.75 -28.35 6.29
C LEU A 113 7.10 -28.88 6.84
N LYS A 114 7.88 -29.57 6.01
CA LYS A 114 9.20 -30.06 6.39
C LYS A 114 10.22 -28.92 6.49
N GLU A 115 10.23 -28.01 5.52
CA GLU A 115 11.24 -26.95 5.42
C GLU A 115 10.87 -25.69 6.22
N ALA A 116 9.61 -25.53 6.62
CA ALA A 116 9.17 -24.39 7.43
C ALA A 116 9.71 -24.49 8.88
N PRO A 117 10.17 -23.35 9.46
CA PRO A 117 10.62 -23.31 10.84
C PRO A 117 9.41 -23.48 11.80
N GLU A 118 9.65 -23.97 13.01
CA GLU A 118 8.63 -24.04 14.06
C GLU A 118 8.13 -22.64 14.46
N SER A 119 9.04 -21.66 14.51
CA SER A 119 8.74 -20.26 14.81
C SER A 119 9.61 -19.33 13.98
N LEU A 120 9.14 -18.11 13.73
CA LEU A 120 9.95 -17.08 13.08
C LEU A 120 10.91 -16.43 14.10
N PRO A 121 12.13 -16.04 13.67
CA PRO A 121 13.02 -15.24 14.51
C PRO A 121 12.38 -13.89 14.82
N HIS A 122 12.67 -13.33 15.98
CA HIS A 122 12.29 -11.94 16.26
C HIS A 122 13.20 -10.99 15.45
N ALA A 123 12.58 -9.97 14.84
CA ALA A 123 13.36 -8.91 14.21
C ALA A 123 14.15 -8.11 15.27
N ALA A 124 15.44 -7.94 15.05
CA ALA A 124 16.25 -7.03 15.87
C ALA A 124 15.90 -5.58 15.50
N THR A 125 15.08 -4.91 16.31
CA THR A 125 14.78 -3.48 16.10
C THR A 125 15.94 -2.65 16.64
N PRO A 126 16.44 -1.69 15.88
CA PRO A 126 17.42 -0.72 16.36
C PRO A 126 16.91 0.03 17.59
N PRO A 127 17.80 0.57 18.44
CA PRO A 127 17.38 1.42 19.57
C PRO A 127 16.52 2.59 19.10
N VAL A 128 15.40 2.82 19.79
CA VAL A 128 14.50 3.95 19.54
C VAL A 128 14.48 4.85 20.76
N THR A 129 14.79 6.12 20.56
CA THR A 129 14.82 7.12 21.65
C THR A 129 13.45 7.78 21.77
N VAL A 130 12.94 7.92 23.02
CA VAL A 130 11.71 8.67 23.30
C VAL A 130 12.01 10.16 23.32
N GLY A 131 11.30 10.91 22.48
CA GLY A 131 11.43 12.36 22.29
C GLY A 131 11.54 12.69 20.79
N LEU A 132 10.77 13.68 20.35
CA LEU A 132 10.80 14.22 19.00
C LEU A 132 11.26 15.68 19.07
N PRO A 133 12.57 15.95 18.93
CA PRO A 133 13.04 17.33 18.80
C PRO A 133 12.39 18.00 17.59
N GLY A 134 11.97 19.24 17.71
CA GLY A 134 11.28 19.96 16.65
C GLY A 134 9.78 19.71 16.56
N PHE A 135 9.23 18.76 17.31
CA PHE A 135 7.78 18.51 17.30
C PHE A 135 7.12 18.71 18.67
N ARG A 136 5.96 19.32 18.65
CA ARG A 136 5.04 19.43 19.79
C ARG A 136 3.87 18.47 19.60
N VAL A 137 3.66 17.56 20.56
CA VAL A 137 2.52 16.65 20.53
C VAL A 137 1.26 17.38 20.97
N ARG A 138 0.26 17.50 20.10
CA ARG A 138 -1.06 18.05 20.41
C ARG A 138 -2.11 16.94 20.41
N LEU A 139 -2.96 16.95 21.41
CA LEU A 139 -4.12 16.08 21.55
C LEU A 139 -5.38 16.93 21.34
N PRO A 140 -5.97 16.94 20.15
CA PRO A 140 -7.20 17.66 19.88
C PRO A 140 -8.34 17.21 20.79
N ASP A 141 -9.27 18.11 21.06
CA ASP A 141 -10.52 17.81 21.80
C ASP A 141 -11.57 17.11 20.91
N PHE A 142 -11.33 17.01 19.62
CA PHE A 142 -12.13 16.20 18.68
C PHE A 142 -12.07 14.72 19.05
N GLN A 143 -13.19 14.17 19.52
CA GLN A 143 -13.27 12.81 20.04
C GLN A 143 -14.41 12.02 19.38
N ILE A 144 -14.08 10.85 18.85
CA ILE A 144 -15.03 9.82 18.44
C ILE A 144 -14.87 8.64 19.42
N LYS A 145 -15.99 8.18 19.96
CA LYS A 145 -15.98 7.00 20.83
C LYS A 145 -15.61 5.77 20.03
N SER A 146 -14.53 5.09 20.39
CA SER A 146 -14.00 3.93 19.64
C SER A 146 -13.78 4.27 18.16
N PRO A 147 -12.85 5.19 17.85
CA PRO A 147 -12.68 5.71 16.51
C PRO A 147 -12.25 4.62 15.52
N MET A 148 -12.76 4.71 14.30
CA MET A 148 -12.39 3.88 13.16
C MET A 148 -11.92 4.78 12.01
N VAL A 149 -10.85 5.54 12.22
CA VAL A 149 -10.36 6.52 11.24
C VAL A 149 -9.74 5.79 10.06
N THR A 150 -10.33 5.97 8.88
CA THR A 150 -9.88 5.40 7.60
C THR A 150 -9.20 6.40 6.69
N LEU A 151 -9.33 7.70 7.02
CA LEU A 151 -8.72 8.79 6.28
C LEU A 151 -8.28 9.90 7.24
N VAL A 152 -7.05 10.36 7.06
CA VAL A 152 -6.60 11.71 7.43
C VAL A 152 -6.05 12.35 6.16
N HIS A 153 -6.45 13.59 5.89
CA HIS A 153 -5.92 14.39 4.79
C HIS A 153 -5.68 15.82 5.25
N VAL A 154 -4.46 16.31 5.05
CA VAL A 154 -4.04 17.68 5.37
C VAL A 154 -4.23 18.58 4.16
N ASP A 155 -5.02 19.62 4.31
CA ASP A 155 -5.22 20.68 3.32
C ASP A 155 -4.47 21.93 3.79
N SER A 156 -3.19 22.02 3.46
CA SER A 156 -2.31 23.14 3.82
C SER A 156 -2.81 24.46 3.25
N ALA A 157 -3.37 24.45 2.04
CA ALA A 157 -3.89 25.66 1.39
C ALA A 157 -5.02 26.35 2.17
N HIS A 158 -5.84 25.57 2.87
CA HIS A 158 -6.96 26.09 3.66
C HIS A 158 -6.77 25.88 5.17
N ARG A 159 -5.64 25.34 5.60
CA ARG A 159 -5.29 25.06 7.01
C ARG A 159 -6.34 24.19 7.70
N ARG A 160 -6.65 23.05 7.09
CA ARG A 160 -7.69 22.12 7.52
C ARG A 160 -7.20 20.70 7.55
N ILE A 161 -7.82 19.91 8.40
CA ILE A 161 -7.62 18.46 8.46
C ILE A 161 -8.96 17.79 8.20
N TYR A 162 -8.99 16.90 7.21
CA TYR A 162 -10.14 16.04 6.94
C TYR A 162 -9.94 14.71 7.64
N VAL A 163 -10.96 14.26 8.37
CA VAL A 163 -10.93 12.98 9.10
C VAL A 163 -12.14 12.16 8.68
N GLY A 164 -11.89 11.01 8.02
CA GLY A 164 -12.92 10.04 7.66
C GLY A 164 -13.02 8.96 8.74
N ASP A 165 -14.21 8.72 9.28
CA ASP A 165 -14.48 7.68 10.27
C ASP A 165 -15.47 6.65 9.71
N ALA A 166 -15.18 5.37 9.96
CA ALA A 166 -15.91 4.22 9.43
C ALA A 166 -16.81 3.55 10.49
N THR A 167 -17.17 4.25 11.57
CA THR A 167 -18.05 3.67 12.59
C THR A 167 -19.31 3.08 11.95
N PRO A 168 -19.62 1.79 12.17
CA PRO A 168 -20.73 1.11 11.51
C PRO A 168 -22.06 1.85 11.70
N GLY A 169 -22.77 2.13 10.60
CA GLY A 169 -24.02 2.87 10.59
C GLY A 169 -23.90 4.39 10.81
N HIS A 170 -22.72 4.90 11.05
CA HIS A 170 -22.45 6.32 11.35
C HIS A 170 -21.15 6.83 10.72
N SER A 171 -20.82 6.38 9.51
CA SER A 171 -19.63 6.91 8.82
C SER A 171 -19.71 8.41 8.63
N THR A 172 -18.62 9.12 8.89
CA THR A 172 -18.55 10.58 8.79
C THR A 172 -17.29 11.06 8.10
N LEU A 173 -17.39 12.24 7.48
CA LEU A 173 -16.26 13.06 7.07
C LEU A 173 -16.28 14.34 7.91
N SER A 174 -15.33 14.51 8.80
CA SER A 174 -15.16 15.67 9.67
C SER A 174 -14.10 16.60 9.09
N VAL A 175 -14.35 17.91 9.16
CA VAL A 175 -13.39 18.96 8.80
C VAL A 175 -12.98 19.66 10.07
N LEU A 176 -11.69 19.59 10.41
CA LEU A 176 -11.11 20.23 11.59
C LEU A 176 -10.32 21.47 11.17
N ASP A 177 -10.18 22.41 12.08
CA ASP A 177 -9.23 23.53 11.92
C ASP A 177 -7.78 23.09 12.21
N SER A 178 -6.82 24.00 12.06
CA SER A 178 -5.39 23.74 12.31
C SER A 178 -5.07 23.35 13.76
N ARG A 179 -5.98 23.59 14.69
CA ARG A 179 -5.85 23.20 16.11
C ARG A 179 -6.54 21.88 16.43
N GLY A 180 -7.22 21.28 15.42
CA GLY A 180 -7.96 20.06 15.58
C GLY A 180 -9.36 20.22 16.19
N HIS A 181 -9.91 21.43 16.26
CA HIS A 181 -11.30 21.63 16.66
C HIS A 181 -12.25 21.27 15.49
N ALA A 182 -13.32 20.55 15.80
CA ALA A 182 -14.30 20.17 14.80
C ALA A 182 -15.07 21.39 14.30
N GLY A 183 -14.99 21.65 12.98
CA GLY A 183 -15.80 22.62 12.30
C GLY A 183 -17.10 21.97 11.80
N LYS A 184 -17.06 21.28 10.67
CA LYS A 184 -18.23 20.66 10.03
C LYS A 184 -18.08 19.15 9.96
N ILE A 185 -19.14 18.43 10.30
CA ILE A 185 -19.22 16.97 10.22
C ILE A 185 -20.30 16.61 9.21
N PHE A 186 -19.92 15.82 8.21
CA PHE A 186 -20.81 15.33 7.17
C PHE A 186 -21.07 13.84 7.38
N PRO A 187 -22.34 13.40 7.53
CA PRO A 187 -22.66 11.99 7.43
C PRO A 187 -22.43 11.52 5.99
N ILE A 188 -21.82 10.36 5.85
CA ILE A 188 -21.50 9.77 4.54
C ILE A 188 -22.01 8.32 4.50
N PRO A 189 -22.35 7.79 3.29
CA PRO A 189 -22.98 6.48 3.19
C PRO A 189 -22.04 5.30 3.44
N SER A 190 -20.73 5.52 3.37
CA SER A 190 -19.73 4.47 3.58
C SER A 190 -18.36 5.06 3.91
N PRO A 191 -17.38 4.26 4.39
CA PRO A 191 -16.04 4.73 4.71
C PRO A 191 -15.36 5.46 3.55
N VAL A 192 -14.72 6.60 3.86
CA VAL A 192 -13.83 7.30 2.91
C VAL A 192 -12.48 6.62 2.93
N SER A 193 -11.99 6.24 1.74
CA SER A 193 -10.66 5.66 1.58
C SER A 193 -9.64 6.64 1.00
N HIS A 194 -10.09 7.59 0.19
CA HIS A 194 -9.21 8.61 -0.40
C HIS A 194 -9.97 9.91 -0.63
N LEU A 195 -9.23 11.03 -0.55
CA LEU A 195 -9.73 12.36 -0.78
C LEU A 195 -8.65 13.17 -1.50
N GLN A 196 -9.06 13.98 -2.49
CA GLN A 196 -8.19 14.92 -3.17
C GLN A 196 -8.91 16.23 -3.45
N LEU A 197 -8.22 17.36 -3.24
CA LEU A 197 -8.73 18.70 -3.48
C LEU A 197 -8.17 19.25 -4.79
N PHE A 198 -9.04 19.91 -5.57
CA PHE A 198 -8.71 20.61 -6.79
C PHE A 198 -9.35 22.01 -6.73
N GLY A 199 -8.71 22.96 -6.07
CA GLY A 199 -9.35 24.24 -5.75
C GLY A 199 -10.67 24.04 -4.99
N ASP A 200 -11.78 24.50 -5.57
CA ASP A 200 -13.14 24.34 -4.98
C ASP A 200 -13.80 22.98 -5.29
N THR A 201 -13.08 22.00 -5.86
CA THR A 201 -13.62 20.68 -6.16
C THR A 201 -12.98 19.64 -5.25
N LEU A 202 -13.81 18.78 -4.64
CA LEU A 202 -13.39 17.68 -3.79
C LEU A 202 -13.66 16.36 -4.50
N GLY A 203 -12.61 15.59 -4.75
CA GLY A 203 -12.70 14.20 -5.13
C GLY A 203 -12.81 13.32 -3.88
N VAL A 204 -13.88 12.55 -3.75
CA VAL A 204 -14.11 11.65 -2.61
C VAL A 204 -14.28 10.23 -3.10
N LEU A 205 -13.48 9.30 -2.55
CA LEU A 205 -13.58 7.88 -2.83
C LEU A 205 -14.20 7.16 -1.62
N LEU A 206 -15.32 6.51 -1.83
CA LEU A 206 -16.06 5.76 -0.83
C LEU A 206 -15.90 4.26 -1.07
N MET A 207 -15.46 3.54 -0.06
CA MET A 207 -15.08 2.13 -0.15
C MET A 207 -16.26 1.15 -0.31
N GLY A 208 -17.48 1.55 0.12
CA GLY A 208 -18.65 0.69 0.22
C GLY A 208 -18.73 0.02 1.58
N LYS A 209 -17.93 -0.99 1.83
CA LYS A 209 -17.75 -1.65 3.14
C LYS A 209 -16.28 -1.71 3.49
N LEU A 210 -16.01 -1.66 4.78
CA LEU A 210 -14.64 -1.75 5.30
C LEU A 210 -14.13 -3.21 5.23
N GLU A 211 -14.95 -4.16 5.66
CA GLU A 211 -14.59 -5.59 5.68
C GLU A 211 -14.30 -6.10 4.26
N PRO A 212 -13.35 -7.03 4.11
CA PRO A 212 -13.03 -7.62 2.81
C PRO A 212 -14.27 -8.24 2.14
N HIS A 213 -14.55 -7.84 0.89
CA HIS A 213 -15.67 -8.32 0.10
C HIS A 213 -15.41 -8.11 -1.41
N ASP A 214 -16.13 -8.84 -2.25
CA ASP A 214 -16.01 -8.79 -3.71
C ASP A 214 -17.21 -8.12 -4.42
N ALA A 215 -18.22 -7.69 -3.67
CA ALA A 215 -19.32 -6.91 -4.22
C ALA A 215 -18.85 -5.50 -4.57
N ALA A 216 -19.34 -4.93 -5.68
CA ALA A 216 -18.97 -3.60 -6.16
C ALA A 216 -19.85 -2.51 -5.52
N LEU A 217 -19.55 -2.16 -4.28
CA LEU A 217 -20.31 -1.22 -3.45
C LEU A 217 -19.67 0.17 -3.35
N GLY A 218 -18.45 0.33 -3.86
CA GLY A 218 -17.72 1.59 -3.79
C GLY A 218 -18.20 2.62 -4.80
N THR A 219 -17.93 3.89 -4.53
CA THR A 219 -18.26 5.02 -5.40
C THR A 219 -17.17 6.07 -5.36
N LEU A 220 -16.98 6.78 -6.47
CA LEU A 220 -16.17 8.00 -6.54
C LEU A 220 -17.10 9.16 -6.90
N GLY A 221 -16.97 10.29 -6.21
CA GLY A 221 -17.68 11.52 -6.51
C GLY A 221 -16.74 12.71 -6.64
N LEU A 222 -16.91 13.52 -7.69
CA LEU A 222 -16.36 14.87 -7.75
C LEU A 222 -17.44 15.84 -7.29
N ILE A 223 -17.19 16.54 -6.19
CA ILE A 223 -18.10 17.49 -5.56
C ILE A 223 -17.59 18.90 -5.85
N SER A 224 -18.30 19.67 -6.66
CA SER A 224 -17.98 21.07 -6.97
C SER A 224 -18.50 22.02 -5.91
N ALA A 225 -17.98 23.25 -5.91
CA ALA A 225 -18.32 24.30 -4.95
C ALA A 225 -18.09 23.89 -3.47
N TRP A 226 -17.04 23.13 -3.22
CA TRP A 226 -16.62 22.70 -1.88
C TRP A 226 -15.91 23.83 -1.13
N ARG A 227 -16.69 24.82 -0.70
CA ARG A 227 -16.21 26.00 0.04
C ARG A 227 -17.25 26.50 1.02
N PRO A 228 -16.87 27.26 2.07
CA PRO A 228 -17.80 27.84 3.02
C PRO A 228 -18.88 28.69 2.33
N GLY A 229 -20.13 28.48 2.73
CA GLY A 229 -21.28 29.24 2.24
C GLY A 229 -21.79 28.83 0.85
N ALA A 230 -21.15 27.91 0.15
CA ALA A 230 -21.65 27.38 -1.11
C ALA A 230 -22.55 26.15 -0.89
N ASN A 231 -23.31 25.79 -1.91
CA ASN A 231 -24.11 24.57 -1.98
C ASN A 231 -23.34 23.56 -2.85
N PRO A 232 -22.63 22.58 -2.27
CA PRO A 232 -21.88 21.61 -3.04
C PRO A 232 -22.81 20.73 -3.88
N THR A 233 -22.38 20.43 -5.12
CA THR A 233 -23.11 19.57 -6.05
C THR A 233 -22.18 18.48 -6.58
N ILE A 234 -22.75 17.30 -6.86
CA ILE A 234 -22.00 16.22 -7.51
C ILE A 234 -21.86 16.55 -8.99
N ALA A 235 -20.64 16.89 -9.41
CA ALA A 235 -20.33 17.24 -10.80
C ALA A 235 -20.07 16.00 -11.67
N TRP A 236 -19.57 14.91 -11.07
CA TRP A 236 -19.29 13.64 -11.74
C TRP A 236 -19.30 12.52 -10.73
N ARG A 237 -19.73 11.31 -11.15
CA ARG A 237 -19.82 10.15 -10.26
C ARG A 237 -19.51 8.85 -11.01
N ILE A 238 -18.81 7.95 -10.34
CA ILE A 238 -18.62 6.57 -10.76
C ILE A 238 -19.14 5.66 -9.65
N ASP A 239 -20.02 4.74 -10.00
CA ASP A 239 -20.58 3.76 -9.09
C ASP A 239 -20.03 2.35 -9.39
N SER A 240 -20.35 1.40 -8.52
CA SER A 240 -20.02 -0.01 -8.69
C SER A 240 -18.52 -0.30 -8.74
N LEU A 241 -17.74 0.38 -7.91
CA LEU A 241 -16.31 0.13 -7.71
C LEU A 241 -16.10 -1.01 -6.70
N GLN A 242 -15.11 -1.88 -6.97
CA GLN A 242 -14.78 -3.01 -6.09
C GLN A 242 -13.84 -2.61 -4.96
N ARG A 243 -14.41 -2.25 -3.79
CA ARG A 243 -13.67 -1.85 -2.58
C ARG A 243 -12.48 -0.94 -2.91
N PRO A 244 -12.74 0.24 -3.51
CA PRO A 244 -11.70 1.14 -3.97
C PRO A 244 -10.98 1.77 -2.77
N VAL A 245 -9.64 1.90 -2.87
CA VAL A 245 -8.80 2.41 -1.76
C VAL A 245 -8.00 3.65 -2.12
N TYR A 246 -7.75 3.91 -3.41
CA TYR A 246 -6.97 5.05 -3.87
C TYR A 246 -7.42 5.53 -5.25
N ALA A 247 -7.23 6.83 -5.52
CA ALA A 247 -7.53 7.44 -6.81
C ALA A 247 -6.47 8.48 -7.18
N SER A 248 -5.98 8.46 -8.42
CA SER A 248 -5.08 9.45 -9.00
C SER A 248 -5.71 10.06 -10.23
N TYR A 249 -5.48 11.35 -10.48
CA TYR A 249 -6.14 12.09 -11.55
C TYR A 249 -5.10 12.69 -12.51
N ALA A 250 -5.31 12.48 -13.81
CA ALA A 250 -4.54 13.09 -14.90
C ALA A 250 -5.32 12.99 -16.20
N ASP A 251 -4.93 13.79 -17.20
CA ASP A 251 -5.38 13.62 -18.58
C ASP A 251 -4.59 12.46 -19.22
N LEU A 252 -5.16 11.25 -19.19
CA LEU A 252 -4.47 10.02 -19.58
C LEU A 252 -4.54 9.73 -21.09
N ASN A 253 -5.41 10.42 -21.82
CA ASN A 253 -5.62 10.21 -23.25
C ASN A 253 -5.26 11.43 -24.11
N GLY A 254 -4.93 12.57 -23.48
CA GLY A 254 -4.54 13.80 -24.15
C GLY A 254 -5.71 14.64 -24.69
N ASP A 255 -6.92 14.47 -24.11
CA ASP A 255 -8.12 15.21 -24.54
C ASP A 255 -8.35 16.54 -23.80
N GLY A 256 -7.50 16.86 -22.83
CA GLY A 256 -7.57 18.06 -21.99
C GLY A 256 -8.51 17.93 -20.80
N ILE A 257 -9.11 16.74 -20.55
CA ILE A 257 -10.02 16.47 -19.45
C ILE A 257 -9.33 15.50 -18.48
N ALA A 258 -9.30 15.85 -17.20
CA ALA A 258 -8.72 14.94 -16.20
C ALA A 258 -9.59 13.68 -16.05
N ASP A 259 -8.97 12.54 -16.29
CA ASP A 259 -9.44 11.20 -16.02
C ASP A 259 -9.11 10.75 -14.59
N VAL A 260 -9.45 9.54 -14.21
CA VAL A 260 -9.09 8.98 -12.90
C VAL A 260 -8.61 7.54 -12.99
N VAL A 261 -7.48 7.26 -12.36
CA VAL A 261 -7.01 5.88 -12.07
C VAL A 261 -7.57 5.49 -10.70
N VAL A 262 -8.26 4.37 -10.62
CA VAL A 262 -8.82 3.85 -9.36
C VAL A 262 -8.17 2.53 -9.01
N SER A 263 -7.61 2.45 -7.81
CA SER A 263 -7.16 1.22 -7.19
C SER A 263 -8.37 0.50 -6.59
N GLU A 264 -8.98 -0.38 -7.37
CA GLU A 264 -10.08 -1.25 -6.92
C GLU A 264 -9.45 -2.47 -6.22
N PHE A 265 -9.08 -2.31 -4.95
CA PHE A 265 -8.37 -3.32 -4.17
C PHE A 265 -9.12 -4.65 -4.12
N GLY A 266 -10.45 -4.58 -3.94
CA GLY A 266 -11.31 -5.76 -3.87
C GLY A 266 -11.02 -6.65 -2.66
N ASN A 267 -11.05 -7.96 -2.90
CA ASN A 267 -10.67 -9.02 -1.96
C ASN A 267 -10.09 -10.22 -2.75
N LEU A 268 -10.93 -11.11 -3.27
CA LEU A 268 -10.51 -12.21 -4.17
C LEU A 268 -10.54 -11.78 -5.64
N THR A 269 -11.31 -10.77 -5.94
CA THR A 269 -11.39 -10.06 -7.23
C THR A 269 -11.14 -8.58 -7.02
N GLY A 270 -10.71 -7.89 -8.05
CA GLY A 270 -10.39 -6.46 -8.02
C GLY A 270 -9.67 -6.07 -9.30
N SER A 271 -9.25 -4.81 -9.40
CA SER A 271 -8.53 -4.35 -10.60
C SER A 271 -7.78 -3.04 -10.34
N LEU A 272 -6.77 -2.78 -11.15
CA LEU A 272 -6.33 -1.42 -11.42
C LEU A 272 -7.03 -0.96 -12.69
N THR A 273 -7.78 0.13 -12.60
CA THR A 273 -8.64 0.61 -13.68
C THR A 273 -8.52 2.11 -13.83
N TRP A 274 -8.43 2.62 -15.05
CA TRP A 274 -8.66 4.03 -15.27
C TRP A 274 -10.02 4.26 -15.93
N TYR A 275 -10.63 5.37 -15.57
CA TYR A 275 -11.94 5.78 -16.05
C TYR A 275 -11.79 7.08 -16.83
N GLU A 276 -11.96 6.97 -18.15
CA GLU A 276 -12.02 8.10 -19.06
C GLU A 276 -13.27 8.92 -18.75
N ARG A 277 -13.11 10.20 -18.54
CA ARG A 277 -14.21 11.10 -18.25
C ARG A 277 -14.85 11.60 -19.55
N LEU A 278 -16.13 11.31 -19.74
CA LEU A 278 -16.91 11.72 -20.89
C LEU A 278 -17.99 12.72 -20.50
N SER A 279 -18.56 13.46 -21.47
CA SER A 279 -19.61 14.47 -21.24
C SER A 279 -20.89 13.90 -20.61
N GLY A 280 -21.12 12.60 -20.68
CA GLY A 280 -22.32 11.93 -20.14
C GLY A 280 -22.02 10.72 -19.26
N GLY A 281 -20.82 10.58 -18.72
CA GLY A 281 -20.46 9.44 -17.87
C GLY A 281 -18.98 9.14 -17.86
N SER A 282 -18.64 7.85 -17.85
CA SER A 282 -17.26 7.40 -17.90
C SER A 282 -17.12 6.12 -18.75
N ARG A 283 -15.95 5.93 -19.35
CA ARG A 283 -15.57 4.69 -19.99
C ARG A 283 -14.50 3.99 -19.15
N ARG A 284 -14.71 2.70 -18.87
CA ARG A 284 -13.83 1.89 -18.04
C ARG A 284 -12.75 1.21 -18.87
N HIS A 285 -11.48 1.37 -18.47
CA HIS A 285 -10.31 0.74 -19.08
C HIS A 285 -9.53 -0.03 -17.99
N VAL A 286 -9.50 -1.36 -18.09
CA VAL A 286 -8.81 -2.20 -17.10
C VAL A 286 -7.34 -2.30 -17.46
N LEU A 287 -6.44 -1.83 -16.57
CA LEU A 287 -5.00 -1.96 -16.69
C LEU A 287 -4.53 -3.35 -16.24
N THR A 288 -5.06 -3.83 -15.11
CA THR A 288 -4.87 -5.21 -14.66
C THR A 288 -6.10 -5.71 -13.92
N PRO A 289 -6.61 -6.92 -14.24
CA PRO A 289 -7.79 -7.51 -13.62
C PRO A 289 -7.44 -8.33 -12.36
N GLN A 290 -6.47 -7.87 -11.57
CA GLN A 290 -6.01 -8.56 -10.36
C GLN A 290 -6.36 -7.74 -9.12
N PRO A 291 -6.78 -8.39 -8.00
CA PRO A 291 -7.01 -7.70 -6.74
C PRO A 291 -5.72 -7.15 -6.15
N GLY A 292 -5.85 -6.24 -5.20
CA GLY A 292 -4.72 -5.72 -4.42
C GLY A 292 -4.09 -4.45 -4.96
N ALA A 293 -4.63 -3.81 -6.00
CA ALA A 293 -4.20 -2.46 -6.38
C ALA A 293 -4.38 -1.52 -5.18
N LEU A 294 -3.28 -0.92 -4.68
CA LEU A 294 -3.28 -0.19 -3.40
C LEU A 294 -3.04 1.30 -3.59
N THR A 295 -1.95 1.68 -4.22
CA THR A 295 -1.55 3.08 -4.40
C THR A 295 -1.08 3.28 -5.83
N THR A 296 -1.38 4.45 -6.40
CA THR A 296 -0.88 4.87 -7.71
C THR A 296 -0.25 6.25 -7.64
N ILE A 297 0.79 6.47 -8.44
CA ILE A 297 1.42 7.76 -8.67
C ILE A 297 1.41 7.97 -10.18
N VAL A 298 0.93 9.13 -10.63
CA VAL A 298 0.86 9.48 -12.05
C VAL A 298 1.84 10.59 -12.36
N GLY A 299 2.62 10.43 -13.40
CA GLY A 299 3.61 11.40 -13.85
C GLY A 299 4.22 10.98 -15.20
N ASP A 300 4.94 11.87 -15.86
CA ASP A 300 5.75 11.54 -17.03
C ASP A 300 7.12 11.06 -16.54
N PHE A 301 7.29 9.73 -16.45
CA PHE A 301 8.47 9.13 -15.83
C PHE A 301 9.56 8.77 -16.84
N ASP A 302 9.27 8.73 -18.13
CA ASP A 302 10.24 8.46 -19.20
C ASP A 302 10.55 9.71 -20.08
N GLY A 303 9.89 10.84 -19.80
CA GLY A 303 10.12 12.12 -20.46
C GLY A 303 9.53 12.22 -21.86
N ASP A 304 8.54 11.37 -22.19
CA ASP A 304 7.93 11.35 -23.52
C ASP A 304 6.73 12.29 -23.68
N GLY A 305 6.36 13.00 -22.60
CA GLY A 305 5.27 13.97 -22.54
C GLY A 305 3.89 13.35 -22.31
N ARG A 306 3.79 12.04 -22.03
CA ARG A 306 2.55 11.35 -21.70
C ARG A 306 2.58 10.90 -20.23
N PRO A 307 1.42 10.90 -19.54
CA PRO A 307 1.36 10.38 -18.19
C PRO A 307 1.58 8.87 -18.15
N ASP A 308 2.48 8.43 -17.27
CA ASP A 308 2.66 7.05 -16.85
C ASP A 308 1.96 6.82 -15.52
N ILE A 309 1.79 5.54 -15.13
CA ILE A 309 1.18 5.16 -13.87
C ILE A 309 2.11 4.18 -13.14
N LEU A 310 2.68 4.62 -12.02
CA LEU A 310 3.35 3.72 -11.08
C LEU A 310 2.33 3.16 -10.11
N ALA A 311 2.27 1.85 -9.94
CA ALA A 311 1.27 1.19 -9.12
C ALA A 311 1.88 0.17 -8.16
N LEU A 312 1.44 0.20 -6.88
CA LEU A 312 1.71 -0.82 -5.87
C LEU A 312 0.54 -1.83 -5.86
N THR A 313 0.87 -3.10 -5.99
CA THR A 313 -0.07 -4.22 -5.80
C THR A 313 0.30 -4.96 -4.51
N ALA A 314 -0.67 -5.16 -3.62
CA ALA A 314 -0.49 -5.71 -2.28
C ALA A 314 -1.12 -7.08 -2.06
N GLN A 315 -1.66 -7.71 -3.11
CA GLN A 315 -2.24 -9.05 -3.03
C GLN A 315 -1.84 -9.91 -4.24
N GLY A 316 -1.77 -11.21 -4.03
CA GLY A 316 -1.43 -12.16 -5.07
C GLY A 316 0.01 -11.98 -5.53
N ASP A 317 0.22 -11.38 -6.70
CA ASP A 317 1.55 -11.03 -7.22
C ASP A 317 1.96 -9.64 -6.73
N GLU A 318 2.37 -9.58 -5.45
CA GLU A 318 2.79 -8.33 -4.82
C GLU A 318 3.98 -7.71 -5.54
N GLY A 319 3.93 -6.38 -5.73
CA GLY A 319 5.02 -5.68 -6.38
C GLY A 319 4.68 -4.28 -6.85
N ILE A 320 5.66 -3.65 -7.47
CA ILE A 320 5.55 -2.32 -8.07
C ILE A 320 5.70 -2.46 -9.57
N SER A 321 4.73 -1.91 -10.30
CA SER A 321 4.72 -1.90 -11.76
C SER A 321 4.60 -0.47 -12.29
N LEU A 322 5.29 -0.21 -13.40
CA LEU A 322 5.16 1.01 -14.18
C LEU A 322 4.33 0.70 -15.44
N PHE A 323 3.30 1.48 -15.67
CA PHE A 323 2.50 1.45 -16.88
C PHE A 323 2.87 2.67 -17.72
N HIS A 324 3.64 2.45 -18.77
CA HIS A 324 4.07 3.50 -19.70
C HIS A 324 2.92 3.97 -20.56
N GLY A 325 2.67 5.25 -20.57
CA GLY A 325 1.64 5.88 -21.39
C GLY A 325 1.91 5.72 -22.88
N GLN A 326 0.92 5.25 -23.61
CA GLN A 326 0.96 5.07 -25.05
C GLN A 326 -0.07 6.01 -25.71
N PRO A 327 0.03 6.29 -27.02
CA PRO A 327 -0.96 7.11 -27.69
C PRO A 327 -2.40 6.62 -27.45
N SER A 328 -3.33 7.57 -27.31
CA SER A 328 -4.77 7.32 -27.15
C SER A 328 -5.16 6.57 -25.86
N GLY A 329 -4.41 6.78 -24.76
CA GLY A 329 -4.76 6.21 -23.47
C GLY A 329 -4.53 4.70 -23.34
N ASN A 330 -3.65 4.13 -24.15
CA ASN A 330 -3.16 2.77 -23.97
C ASN A 330 -1.95 2.76 -23.05
N PHE A 331 -1.65 1.60 -22.45
CA PHE A 331 -0.51 1.46 -21.54
C PHE A 331 0.22 0.14 -21.77
N SER A 332 1.55 0.17 -21.65
CA SER A 332 2.39 -1.03 -21.59
C SER A 332 2.94 -1.21 -20.19
N ARG A 333 2.80 -2.42 -19.62
CA ARG A 333 3.20 -2.71 -18.24
C ARG A 333 4.63 -3.22 -18.18
N GLU A 334 5.43 -2.63 -17.28
CA GLU A 334 6.72 -3.11 -16.83
C GLU A 334 6.65 -3.45 -15.34
N VAL A 335 7.26 -4.56 -14.90
CA VAL A 335 7.34 -4.92 -13.48
C VAL A 335 8.71 -4.49 -12.95
N LEU A 336 8.73 -3.50 -12.07
CA LEU A 336 9.96 -2.94 -11.50
C LEU A 336 10.46 -3.76 -10.31
N LEU A 337 9.55 -4.10 -9.39
CA LEU A 337 9.85 -4.88 -8.19
C LEU A 337 8.77 -5.93 -7.95
N ARG A 338 9.17 -7.14 -7.54
CA ARG A 338 8.26 -8.20 -7.07
C ARG A 338 8.61 -8.58 -5.66
N PHE A 339 7.60 -8.74 -4.84
CA PHE A 339 7.74 -9.10 -3.44
C PHE A 339 7.14 -10.49 -3.16
N PRO A 340 7.68 -11.23 -2.17
CA PRO A 340 7.04 -12.45 -1.72
C PRO A 340 5.60 -12.18 -1.25
N PRO A 341 4.62 -13.06 -1.52
CA PRO A 341 3.22 -12.85 -1.14
C PRO A 341 2.96 -12.85 0.37
N SER A 342 3.99 -13.08 1.16
CA SER A 342 3.99 -13.00 2.64
C SER A 342 4.40 -11.61 3.16
N TYR A 343 4.83 -10.69 2.28
CA TYR A 343 5.32 -9.37 2.69
C TYR A 343 4.19 -8.48 3.22
N GLY A 344 3.01 -8.51 2.60
CA GLY A 344 1.91 -7.65 2.99
C GLY A 344 2.25 -6.18 2.76
N SER A 345 2.37 -5.79 1.50
CA SER A 345 2.67 -4.42 1.05
C SER A 345 1.62 -3.43 1.55
N THR A 346 2.02 -2.25 2.03
CA THR A 346 1.11 -1.29 2.67
C THR A 346 1.21 0.15 2.16
N SER A 347 2.38 0.64 1.80
CA SER A 347 2.51 1.98 1.19
C SER A 347 3.71 2.12 0.28
N LEU A 348 3.62 3.13 -0.59
CA LEU A 348 4.64 3.51 -1.58
C LEU A 348 4.70 5.04 -1.66
N GLN A 349 5.91 5.59 -1.67
CA GLN A 349 6.18 6.99 -2.02
C GLN A 349 7.40 7.07 -2.94
N LEU A 350 7.36 7.99 -3.90
CA LEU A 350 8.53 8.40 -4.68
C LEU A 350 9.14 9.67 -4.08
N VAL A 351 10.43 9.66 -3.82
CA VAL A 351 11.18 10.79 -3.28
C VAL A 351 12.67 10.57 -3.52
N ASP A 352 13.41 11.61 -3.86
CA ASP A 352 14.87 11.54 -4.02
C ASP A 352 15.52 11.51 -2.61
N MET A 353 15.88 10.31 -2.15
CA MET A 353 16.38 10.06 -0.79
C MET A 353 17.87 10.37 -0.62
N ASN A 354 18.64 10.38 -1.73
CA ASN A 354 20.09 10.53 -1.76
C ASN A 354 20.58 11.78 -2.50
N CYS A 355 19.64 12.61 -2.98
CA CYS A 355 19.91 13.86 -3.69
C CYS A 355 20.70 13.69 -4.99
N ASP A 356 20.51 12.60 -5.71
CA ASP A 356 21.13 12.36 -7.01
C ASP A 356 20.29 12.83 -8.20
N GLY A 357 19.06 13.29 -7.95
CA GLY A 357 18.11 13.83 -8.93
C GLY A 357 17.18 12.79 -9.53
N TYR A 358 17.24 11.55 -9.06
CA TYR A 358 16.34 10.46 -9.47
C TYR A 358 15.39 10.09 -8.33
N PRO A 359 14.10 9.88 -8.60
CA PRO A 359 13.16 9.49 -7.55
C PRO A 359 13.41 8.05 -7.09
N ASP A 360 13.61 7.89 -5.79
CA ASP A 360 13.74 6.62 -5.10
C ASP A 360 12.39 6.13 -4.58
N ILE A 361 12.33 4.89 -4.13
CA ILE A 361 11.14 4.30 -3.53
C ILE A 361 11.31 4.17 -2.02
N VAL A 362 10.41 4.82 -1.26
CA VAL A 362 10.15 4.50 0.16
C VAL A 362 8.93 3.60 0.22
N TYR A 363 9.12 2.40 0.77
CA TYR A 363 8.13 1.33 0.76
C TYR A 363 7.93 0.76 2.16
N THR A 364 6.69 0.45 2.51
CA THR A 364 6.36 -0.27 3.74
C THR A 364 5.66 -1.59 3.44
N ASN A 365 5.92 -2.57 4.29
CA ASN A 365 5.22 -3.83 4.30
C ASN A 365 4.97 -4.27 5.74
N GLY A 366 3.73 -4.57 6.08
CA GLY A 366 3.36 -4.84 7.47
C GLY A 366 1.98 -5.41 7.64
N ASP A 367 1.23 -5.63 6.54
CA ASP A 367 -0.10 -6.23 6.66
C ASP A 367 -0.01 -7.65 7.22
N ALA A 368 -0.69 -7.85 8.34
CA ALA A 368 -0.82 -9.13 9.04
C ALA A 368 -2.30 -9.48 9.31
N GLY A 369 -3.24 -8.81 8.63
CA GLY A 369 -4.68 -9.01 8.83
C GLY A 369 -5.23 -10.31 8.25
N ASP A 370 -4.56 -10.92 7.28
CA ASP A 370 -5.08 -12.06 6.53
C ASP A 370 -5.21 -13.35 7.33
N TYR A 371 -4.34 -13.56 8.32
CA TYR A 371 -4.31 -14.78 9.16
C TYR A 371 -3.57 -14.52 10.47
N PRO A 372 -3.95 -15.21 11.57
CA PRO A 372 -3.21 -15.15 12.82
C PRO A 372 -1.80 -15.72 12.64
N GLY A 373 -0.81 -15.06 13.23
CA GLY A 373 0.57 -15.52 13.17
C GLY A 373 1.51 -14.63 13.98
N PRO A 374 2.75 -15.09 14.21
CA PRO A 374 3.74 -14.27 14.88
C PRO A 374 4.13 -13.06 14.03
N PRO A 375 4.64 -11.99 14.65
CA PRO A 375 5.23 -10.87 13.93
C PRO A 375 6.30 -11.34 12.94
N LYS A 376 6.26 -10.81 11.73
CA LYS A 376 7.16 -11.21 10.66
C LYS A 376 8.44 -10.36 10.69
N PRO A 377 9.64 -10.95 10.73
CA PRO A 377 10.90 -10.22 10.90
C PRO A 377 11.27 -9.33 9.71
N TYR A 378 10.63 -9.54 8.57
CA TYR A 378 10.83 -8.78 7.33
C TYR A 378 9.81 -7.68 7.13
N HIS A 379 8.86 -7.47 8.08
CA HIS A 379 8.00 -6.31 8.09
C HIS A 379 8.78 -5.05 8.47
N GLY A 380 8.54 -3.94 7.76
CA GLY A 380 9.24 -2.70 8.04
C GLY A 380 9.17 -1.67 6.93
N ILE A 381 10.14 -0.76 6.99
CA ILE A 381 10.33 0.34 6.06
C ILE A 381 11.55 0.04 5.21
N ARG A 382 11.44 0.19 3.89
CA ARG A 382 12.56 0.00 2.95
C ARG A 382 12.76 1.22 2.08
N ILE A 383 14.03 1.45 1.74
CA ILE A 383 14.42 2.42 0.72
C ILE A 383 15.10 1.65 -0.41
N PHE A 384 14.57 1.82 -1.62
CA PHE A 384 15.17 1.32 -2.84
C PHE A 384 15.66 2.50 -3.66
N LEU A 385 16.98 2.59 -3.89
CA LEU A 385 17.57 3.64 -4.71
C LEU A 385 17.45 3.31 -6.20
N ASN A 386 17.12 4.32 -6.97
CA ASN A 386 17.02 4.32 -8.43
C ASN A 386 18.38 4.67 -9.05
N ASP A 387 18.82 3.92 -10.05
CA ASP A 387 20.05 4.19 -10.79
C ASP A 387 19.89 5.21 -11.93
N GLY A 388 18.72 5.87 -12.02
CA GLY A 388 18.35 6.78 -13.09
C GLY A 388 17.77 6.08 -14.34
N HIS A 389 17.64 4.75 -14.29
CA HIS A 389 17.08 3.94 -15.37
C HIS A 389 15.92 3.05 -14.89
N TRP A 390 15.28 3.42 -13.79
CA TRP A 390 14.18 2.67 -13.15
C TRP A 390 14.59 1.27 -12.65
N HIS A 391 15.90 1.01 -12.46
CA HIS A 391 16.36 -0.17 -11.74
C HIS A 391 16.56 0.20 -10.26
N PHE A 392 15.92 -0.55 -9.39
CA PHE A 392 15.87 -0.27 -7.97
C PHE A 392 16.69 -1.27 -7.16
N THR A 393 17.51 -0.76 -6.23
CA THR A 393 18.32 -1.58 -5.32
C THR A 393 18.00 -1.24 -3.88
N GLU A 394 17.62 -2.24 -3.05
CA GLU A 394 17.40 -2.02 -1.61
C GLU A 394 18.70 -1.57 -0.95
N LYS A 395 18.66 -0.41 -0.28
CA LYS A 395 19.80 0.19 0.43
C LYS A 395 19.57 0.30 1.92
N TYR A 396 18.33 0.35 2.37
CA TYR A 396 18.00 0.50 3.78
C TYR A 396 16.78 -0.32 4.15
N PHE A 397 16.84 -0.90 5.34
CA PHE A 397 15.71 -1.60 5.96
C PHE A 397 15.64 -1.29 7.44
N PHE A 398 14.51 -0.79 7.90
CA PHE A 398 14.19 -0.62 9.32
C PHE A 398 13.10 -1.62 9.72
N PRO A 399 13.40 -2.58 10.62
CA PRO A 399 12.42 -3.58 11.07
C PRO A 399 11.33 -2.93 11.93
N MET A 400 10.10 -2.92 11.44
CA MET A 400 8.92 -2.38 12.13
C MET A 400 7.74 -3.30 11.90
N PRO A 401 7.48 -4.28 12.79
CA PRO A 401 6.34 -5.17 12.67
C PRO A 401 5.04 -4.39 12.48
N GLY A 402 4.25 -4.75 11.47
CA GLY A 402 3.00 -4.09 11.19
C GLY A 402 3.10 -2.70 10.56
N ALA A 403 4.25 -2.32 9.97
CA ALA A 403 4.43 -1.04 9.30
C ALA A 403 3.33 -0.80 8.26
N MET A 404 2.57 0.29 8.39
CA MET A 404 1.37 0.54 7.60
C MET A 404 1.53 1.68 6.60
N LYS A 405 2.15 2.77 7.01
CA LYS A 405 2.43 3.92 6.15
C LYS A 405 3.72 4.59 6.55
N ALA A 406 4.49 5.05 5.57
CA ALA A 406 5.61 5.95 5.74
C ALA A 406 5.37 7.22 4.92
N ILE A 407 5.84 8.36 5.45
CA ILE A 407 5.91 9.65 4.75
C ILE A 407 7.35 10.12 4.87
N ALA A 408 7.97 10.36 3.73
CA ALA A 408 9.34 10.83 3.60
C ALA A 408 9.35 12.30 3.19
N ARG A 409 9.93 13.16 4.02
CA ARG A 409 10.10 14.60 3.84
C ARG A 409 11.28 15.13 4.66
N ASP A 410 11.81 16.27 4.29
CA ASP A 410 12.75 17.02 5.12
C ASP A 410 11.97 17.74 6.23
N PHE A 411 11.70 17.02 7.34
CA PHE A 411 10.90 17.56 8.43
C PHE A 411 11.69 18.49 9.36
N ASP A 412 13.00 18.33 9.47
CA ASP A 412 13.83 19.17 10.35
C ASP A 412 14.58 20.28 9.61
N GLY A 413 14.41 20.30 8.29
CA GLY A 413 14.89 21.35 7.42
C GLY A 413 16.39 21.37 7.24
N ASP A 414 17.08 20.27 7.46
CA ASP A 414 18.52 20.15 7.29
C ASP A 414 18.95 19.82 5.85
N GLY A 415 18.00 19.54 4.96
CA GLY A 415 18.20 19.21 3.55
C GLY A 415 18.26 17.71 3.28
N ASN A 416 18.21 16.85 4.30
CA ASN A 416 18.11 15.41 4.15
C ASN A 416 16.66 14.95 4.33
N VAL A 417 16.23 13.99 3.56
CA VAL A 417 14.85 13.47 3.67
C VAL A 417 14.74 12.51 4.86
N ASP A 418 13.90 12.86 5.82
CA ASP A 418 13.52 12.03 6.97
C ASP A 418 12.35 11.11 6.65
N ILE A 419 12.00 10.19 7.57
CA ILE A 419 10.83 9.31 7.42
C ILE A 419 10.02 9.27 8.71
N ALA A 420 8.75 9.65 8.65
CA ALA A 420 7.76 9.34 9.68
C ALA A 420 7.00 8.08 9.28
N ALA A 421 6.83 7.12 10.19
CA ALA A 421 6.10 5.90 9.89
C ALA A 421 5.22 5.42 11.05
N ILE A 422 4.11 4.77 10.71
CA ILE A 422 3.15 4.17 11.64
C ILE A 422 3.07 2.67 11.47
N SER A 423 2.75 1.97 12.58
CA SER A 423 2.45 0.55 12.61
C SER A 423 1.05 0.32 13.15
N PHE A 424 0.28 -0.51 12.43
CA PHE A 424 -1.06 -0.92 12.84
C PHE A 424 -1.09 -2.29 13.51
N PHE A 425 -0.30 -3.26 13.02
CA PHE A 425 -0.15 -4.59 13.59
C PHE A 425 1.14 -4.67 14.40
N THR A 426 1.18 -3.93 15.51
CA THR A 426 2.36 -3.86 16.38
C THR A 426 2.71 -5.23 16.98
N ASP A 427 4.01 -5.44 17.27
CA ASP A 427 4.45 -6.61 18.03
C ASP A 427 4.15 -6.42 19.54
N ASP A 428 2.95 -6.84 19.95
CA ASP A 428 2.48 -6.70 21.32
C ASP A 428 3.16 -7.66 22.30
N THR A 429 4.00 -8.59 21.81
CA THR A 429 4.85 -9.43 22.67
C THR A 429 6.06 -8.66 23.21
N ARG A 430 6.43 -7.55 22.57
CA ARG A 430 7.54 -6.69 23.01
C ARG A 430 7.19 -5.89 24.26
N ARG A 431 8.21 -5.57 25.03
CA ARG A 431 8.07 -4.71 26.21
C ARG A 431 7.55 -3.31 25.86
N ALA A 432 7.94 -2.80 24.69
CA ALA A 432 7.50 -1.53 24.14
C ALA A 432 7.14 -1.73 22.66
N PRO A 433 5.85 -1.83 22.30
CA PRO A 433 5.43 -1.79 20.90
C PRO A 433 5.85 -0.47 20.27
N LEU A 434 6.09 -0.48 18.96
CA LEU A 434 6.53 0.70 18.20
C LEU A 434 5.42 1.10 17.20
N PRO A 435 4.36 1.78 17.67
CA PRO A 435 3.26 2.20 16.80
C PRO A 435 3.59 3.42 15.93
N PHE A 436 4.64 4.17 16.26
CA PHE A 436 5.15 5.30 15.50
C PHE A 436 6.67 5.37 15.61
N VAL A 437 7.33 5.67 14.49
CA VAL A 437 8.76 5.99 14.44
C VAL A 437 9.00 7.20 13.55
N TYR A 438 9.92 8.06 13.97
CA TYR A 438 10.55 9.10 13.20
C TYR A 438 12.01 8.69 12.97
N LEU A 439 12.38 8.48 11.73
CA LEU A 439 13.73 8.19 11.29
C LEU A 439 14.35 9.49 10.79
N GLN A 440 15.11 10.16 11.67
CA GLN A 440 15.85 11.37 11.34
C GLN A 440 17.09 11.00 10.52
N ASN A 441 17.20 11.52 9.32
CA ASN A 441 18.31 11.25 8.40
C ASN A 441 19.49 12.18 8.73
N MET A 442 20.58 11.61 9.18
CA MET A 442 21.80 12.34 9.54
C MET A 442 22.77 12.50 8.35
N GLY A 443 22.29 12.28 7.12
CA GLY A 443 23.06 12.21 5.89
C GLY A 443 23.41 10.79 5.46
N ASP A 444 23.57 10.57 4.15
CA ASP A 444 23.96 9.28 3.56
C ASP A 444 23.10 8.08 4.01
N LEU A 445 21.79 8.29 4.22
CA LEU A 445 20.82 7.29 4.72
C LEU A 445 21.19 6.70 6.09
N HIS A 446 21.90 7.46 6.92
CA HIS A 446 22.16 7.12 8.32
C HIS A 446 21.07 7.69 9.21
N PHE A 447 20.20 6.84 9.76
CA PHE A 447 19.04 7.26 10.51
C PHE A 447 19.19 7.11 12.03
N THR A 448 18.73 8.12 12.74
CA THR A 448 18.46 8.05 14.20
C THR A 448 16.96 7.82 14.41
N ALA A 449 16.61 6.70 15.06
CA ALA A 449 15.21 6.36 15.30
C ALA A 449 14.66 6.99 16.59
N ARG A 450 13.52 7.66 16.49
CA ARG A 450 12.85 8.38 17.59
C ARG A 450 11.35 8.05 17.61
N THR A 451 10.74 8.23 18.78
CA THR A 451 9.28 8.15 18.97
C THR A 451 8.85 9.14 20.05
N PHE A 452 7.56 9.31 20.26
CA PHE A 452 7.04 10.17 21.33
C PHE A 452 6.35 9.37 22.43
N ALA A 453 6.30 9.94 23.66
CA ALA A 453 5.85 9.23 24.86
C ALA A 453 4.38 8.75 24.80
N ALA A 454 3.54 9.42 24.00
CA ALA A 454 2.11 9.09 23.85
C ALA A 454 1.80 8.26 22.60
N ALA A 455 2.82 7.70 21.93
CA ALA A 455 2.64 6.98 20.67
C ALA A 455 1.72 5.76 20.80
N ASP A 456 1.69 5.11 21.97
CA ASP A 456 0.86 3.92 22.26
C ASP A 456 -0.57 4.25 22.72
N ARG A 457 -0.97 5.53 22.76
CA ARG A 457 -2.33 5.94 23.15
C ARG A 457 -3.37 5.70 22.07
N GLY A 458 -2.96 5.54 20.81
CA GLY A 458 -3.81 5.20 19.67
C GLY A 458 -3.28 4.00 18.90
N ARG A 459 -4.12 3.42 18.06
CA ARG A 459 -3.76 2.42 17.08
C ARG A 459 -3.81 3.07 15.69
N TRP A 460 -2.65 3.39 15.15
CA TRP A 460 -2.54 4.26 13.98
C TRP A 460 -2.70 3.48 12.69
N LEU A 461 -3.79 3.72 11.94
CA LEU A 461 -4.04 3.12 10.63
C LEU A 461 -3.64 4.06 9.50
N VAL A 462 -3.87 5.35 9.69
CA VAL A 462 -3.66 6.39 8.68
C VAL A 462 -2.83 7.54 9.24
N MET A 463 -2.10 8.18 8.34
CA MET A 463 -1.25 9.34 8.64
C MET A 463 -1.19 10.23 7.40
N ASP A 464 -1.12 11.54 7.61
CA ASP A 464 -0.81 12.50 6.56
C ASP A 464 0.08 13.61 7.09
N ALA A 465 0.74 14.36 6.21
CA ALA A 465 1.62 15.46 6.59
C ALA A 465 1.42 16.66 5.66
N GLY A 466 1.61 17.86 6.21
CA GLY A 466 1.54 19.14 5.53
C GLY A 466 1.47 20.28 6.52
N ASP A 467 1.74 21.50 6.06
CA ASP A 467 1.69 22.74 6.84
C ASP A 467 0.22 23.05 7.21
N ILE A 468 -0.18 22.76 8.45
CA ILE A 468 -1.57 22.94 8.91
C ILE A 468 -1.81 24.30 9.55
N ASP A 469 -0.79 25.01 10.01
CA ASP A 469 -0.93 26.30 10.69
C ASP A 469 -0.36 27.49 9.91
N GLY A 470 0.35 27.22 8.81
CA GLY A 470 0.81 28.19 7.83
C GLY A 470 2.10 28.87 8.23
N ASP A 471 2.95 28.20 8.99
CA ASP A 471 4.25 28.69 9.39
C ASP A 471 5.39 28.22 8.45
N GLY A 472 5.06 27.34 7.50
CA GLY A 472 5.94 26.92 6.40
C GLY A 472 6.72 25.65 6.70
N ASP A 473 6.44 24.92 7.76
CA ASP A 473 6.96 23.59 7.98
C ASP A 473 5.85 22.50 7.95
N ASP A 474 6.23 21.26 7.75
CA ASP A 474 5.26 20.18 7.63
C ASP A 474 4.95 19.53 8.99
N ASP A 475 3.69 19.57 9.37
CA ASP A 475 3.13 18.85 10.52
C ASP A 475 2.74 17.42 10.15
N ILE A 476 2.56 16.55 11.16
CA ILE A 476 2.12 15.18 10.95
C ILE A 476 0.82 14.94 11.71
N VAL A 477 -0.18 14.34 11.06
CA VAL A 477 -1.46 13.97 11.67
C VAL A 477 -1.65 12.47 11.62
N LEU A 478 -1.89 11.87 12.79
CA LEU A 478 -2.13 10.43 12.96
C LEU A 478 -3.63 10.18 13.22
N GLY A 479 -4.22 9.18 12.56
CA GLY A 479 -5.61 8.77 12.77
C GLY A 479 -5.70 7.39 13.41
N SER A 480 -6.49 7.27 14.50
CA SER A 480 -6.65 6.06 15.29
C SER A 480 -7.78 5.16 14.77
N PHE A 481 -7.50 3.86 14.70
CA PHE A 481 -8.48 2.84 14.38
C PHE A 481 -8.53 1.81 15.51
N ALA A 482 -9.48 2.02 16.42
CA ALA A 482 -9.54 1.31 17.71
C ALA A 482 -10.22 -0.06 17.64
N GLN A 483 -10.86 -0.43 16.51
CA GLN A 483 -11.52 -1.73 16.42
C GLN A 483 -10.50 -2.86 16.65
N PRO A 484 -10.78 -3.81 17.55
CA PRO A 484 -9.93 -4.97 17.75
C PRO A 484 -9.88 -5.79 16.45
N ASP A 485 -8.69 -6.24 16.07
CA ASP A 485 -8.56 -7.29 15.07
C ASP A 485 -8.91 -8.66 15.67
N ALA A 486 -8.97 -9.67 14.81
CA ALA A 486 -9.17 -11.05 15.25
C ALA A 486 -7.92 -11.67 15.93
N GLN A 487 -6.85 -10.88 16.09
CA GLN A 487 -5.60 -11.31 16.72
C GLN A 487 -5.76 -11.34 18.25
N PRO A 488 -5.13 -12.28 18.94
CA PRO A 488 -5.08 -12.27 20.40
C PRO A 488 -4.41 -10.96 20.89
N ASP A 489 -5.05 -10.30 21.85
CA ASP A 489 -4.51 -9.13 22.55
C ASP A 489 -4.07 -9.52 23.98
N PRO A 490 -2.92 -10.20 24.15
CA PRO A 490 -2.49 -10.75 25.42
C PRO A 490 -2.18 -9.68 26.47
N ARG A 491 -1.95 -8.41 26.05
CA ARG A 491 -1.67 -7.28 26.93
C ARG A 491 -2.85 -6.35 27.14
N GLN A 492 -4.01 -6.70 26.56
CA GLN A 492 -5.22 -5.88 26.59
C GLN A 492 -4.97 -4.43 26.11
N LEU A 493 -4.08 -4.25 25.13
CA LEU A 493 -3.77 -2.94 24.55
C LEU A 493 -5.02 -2.33 23.90
N SER A 494 -5.87 -3.15 23.31
CA SER A 494 -7.16 -2.72 22.75
C SER A 494 -8.03 -1.99 23.79
N ALA A 495 -7.98 -2.40 25.07
CA ALA A 495 -8.70 -1.71 26.14
C ALA A 495 -8.25 -0.25 26.31
N ARG A 496 -6.99 0.09 26.01
CA ARG A 496 -6.46 1.46 26.09
C ARG A 496 -7.07 2.37 25.04
N TRP A 497 -7.31 1.84 23.83
CA TRP A 497 -7.84 2.62 22.70
C TRP A 497 -9.34 2.91 22.81
N HIS A 498 -10.03 2.23 23.74
CA HIS A 498 -11.45 2.44 24.04
C HIS A 498 -11.69 3.23 25.33
N GLN A 499 -10.64 3.63 26.05
CA GLN A 499 -10.78 4.40 27.27
C GLN A 499 -11.25 5.84 26.98
N PRO A 500 -11.97 6.49 27.91
CA PRO A 500 -12.23 7.91 27.81
C PRO A 500 -10.93 8.70 27.65
N GLY A 501 -10.85 9.56 26.64
CA GLY A 501 -9.64 10.35 26.33
C GLY A 501 -8.60 9.61 25.47
N ALA A 502 -8.90 8.41 24.95
CA ALA A 502 -8.11 7.85 23.84
C ALA A 502 -8.27 8.76 22.60
N PRO A 503 -7.17 9.16 21.93
CA PRO A 503 -7.24 10.14 20.87
C PRO A 503 -7.88 9.56 19.60
N THR A 504 -8.76 10.32 18.95
CA THR A 504 -9.20 10.05 17.58
C THR A 504 -8.10 10.38 16.60
N VAL A 505 -7.45 11.53 16.81
CA VAL A 505 -6.28 11.98 16.06
C VAL A 505 -5.23 12.53 17.00
N ILE A 506 -3.97 12.46 16.60
CA ILE A 506 -2.85 13.19 17.21
C ILE A 506 -2.25 14.09 16.13
N ILE A 507 -1.90 15.33 16.52
CA ILE A 507 -1.13 16.24 15.69
C ILE A 507 0.28 16.33 16.30
N LEU A 508 1.29 16.03 15.50
CA LEU A 508 2.68 16.34 15.79
C LEU A 508 2.98 17.66 15.06
N GLU A 509 2.79 18.76 15.78
CA GLU A 509 3.06 20.09 15.26
C GLU A 509 4.57 20.29 15.17
N ASN A 510 5.07 20.57 13.99
CA ASN A 510 6.43 21.00 13.77
C ASN A 510 6.59 22.41 14.37
N ILE A 511 7.66 22.69 15.05
CA ILE A 511 7.91 23.97 15.72
C ILE A 511 9.29 24.51 15.39
N LEU A 512 9.82 24.14 14.24
CA LEU A 512 11.08 24.67 13.75
C LEU A 512 10.88 26.13 13.35
N ASP A 513 11.82 26.98 13.75
CA ASP A 513 11.82 28.38 13.34
C ASP A 513 12.35 28.49 11.90
N THR A 514 11.46 28.42 10.92
CA THR A 514 11.78 28.55 9.50
C THR A 514 11.85 30.01 9.03
N SER A 515 11.69 30.98 9.91
CA SER A 515 11.60 32.43 9.56
C SER A 515 12.84 33.02 8.88
N GLY A 516 13.92 32.25 8.67
CA GLY A 516 15.16 32.68 8.03
C GLY A 516 15.44 32.16 6.62
N THR A 517 14.66 31.21 6.10
CA THR A 517 14.94 30.60 4.79
C THR A 517 13.67 30.41 3.99
N ALA A 518 13.45 31.26 2.96
CA ALA A 518 12.47 30.94 1.92
C ALA A 518 12.89 29.62 1.27
N ARG A 519 12.13 28.55 1.49
CA ARG A 519 12.38 27.21 0.95
C ARG A 519 11.37 26.89 -0.13
N ASP A 520 11.89 26.46 -1.26
CA ASP A 520 11.07 25.77 -2.27
C ASP A 520 10.68 24.40 -1.67
N HIS A 521 9.43 24.23 -1.27
CA HIS A 521 8.86 23.04 -0.60
C HIS A 521 8.72 21.79 -1.48
N GLU A 522 9.28 21.78 -2.67
CA GLU A 522 9.34 20.60 -3.51
C GLU A 522 10.74 19.98 -3.43
N GLN A 523 10.86 18.89 -2.66
CA GLN A 523 12.00 17.98 -2.54
C GLN A 523 13.17 18.46 -1.66
N GLY A 524 13.36 17.77 -0.53
CA GLY A 524 14.41 17.94 0.46
C GLY A 524 15.83 17.68 0.00
N CYS A 525 16.23 18.17 -1.14
CA CYS A 525 17.62 18.20 -1.59
C CYS A 525 18.07 19.64 -1.67
N GLY A 526 18.46 20.20 -0.52
CA GLY A 526 18.98 21.56 -0.40
C GLY A 526 20.23 21.79 -1.23
N LEU A 527 20.06 22.54 -2.33
CA LEU A 527 21.04 23.43 -2.95
C LEU A 527 22.52 22.99 -3.02
N THR A 528 22.85 22.03 -3.89
CA THR A 528 24.14 22.10 -4.59
C THR A 528 23.96 22.00 -6.10
N ARG A 529 23.13 22.86 -6.70
CA ARG A 529 23.35 23.28 -8.10
C ARG A 529 24.60 24.13 -8.16
N ARG A 530 25.78 23.57 -7.98
CA ARG A 530 26.99 24.12 -8.57
C ARG A 530 26.83 24.01 -10.08
N ARG A 531 26.53 25.14 -10.71
CA ARG A 531 26.67 25.35 -12.15
C ARG A 531 27.98 24.69 -12.59
N LYS A 532 27.93 23.57 -13.29
CA LYS A 532 28.95 23.23 -14.26
C LYS A 532 28.82 24.30 -15.35
N ARG A 533 29.62 25.36 -15.23
CA ARG A 533 29.93 26.25 -16.34
C ARG A 533 30.83 25.47 -17.29
N ASP A 534 30.45 25.55 -18.54
CA ASP A 534 31.19 25.10 -19.70
C ASP A 534 32.69 25.41 -19.63
N SER A 535 33.48 24.41 -19.96
CA SER A 535 34.80 24.60 -20.56
C SER A 535 35.01 23.55 -21.63
#